data_20529cbfd677d4ce4b843f4b1591dbe4
#
_entry.id   20529cbfd677d4ce4b843f4b1591dbe4
#
_cell.length_a   1.000
_cell.length_b   1.000
_cell.length_c   1.000
_cell.angle_alpha   90.00
_cell.angle_beta   90.00
_cell.angle_gamma   90.00
#
_symmetry.space_group_name_H-M   'P 1'
#
loop_
_entity.id
_entity.type
_entity.pdbx_description
1 polymer ?
#
loop_
_entity_poly.entity_id
_entity_poly.type
_entity_poly.pdbx_seq_one_letter_code
_entity_poly.pdbx_strand_id
1 'polypeptide(L)'
;CSLVGSEMCIRDSNGAEALKMLDGNYVNLVVSDVVMPVMDGFELCKTIKSDLNYSHIPVILLTAKTNIQSKIEGMELGADAYIEKPFSVEYLQACASNLIQNREKLRRTFAQSPFVAANTMALTKADEDFIKRLNEVILANLNNPEFSMDDIADSLNMSRSNFYRKIKGVLDLSPNEYLRLERLKKAAQLLKEGEGRVTEICYMVGFNSPSYFAKCFQKQFGVLPKDFVD
;
A
#
# COMPACT_ATOMS: atom_id res chain seq x y z
N CYS A 1 -3.04 -17.37 19.60
CA CYS A 1 -3.99 -16.47 18.94
C CYS A 1 -4.54 -17.17 17.70
N SER A 2 -5.84 -17.43 17.67
CA SER A 2 -6.52 -17.97 16.50
C SER A 2 -7.25 -16.81 15.84
N LEU A 3 -6.65 -16.21 14.81
CA LEU A 3 -7.37 -15.32 13.93
C LEU A 3 -8.13 -16.16 12.91
N VAL A 4 -9.39 -15.83 12.66
CA VAL A 4 -10.30 -16.55 11.78
C VAL A 4 -9.94 -16.24 10.33
N GLY A 5 -9.51 -17.25 9.58
CA GLY A 5 -9.06 -17.17 8.20
C GLY A 5 -7.73 -17.91 8.03
N SER A 6 -7.40 -18.36 6.86
CA SER A 6 -6.21 -19.18 6.51
C SER A 6 -4.87 -18.42 6.66
N GLU A 7 -4.64 -17.72 7.77
CA GLU A 7 -3.52 -16.84 7.97
C GLU A 7 -2.52 -17.45 8.94
N MET A 8 -1.25 -17.45 8.53
CA MET A 8 -0.15 -17.92 9.35
C MET A 8 0.16 -16.86 10.42
N CYS A 9 -0.08 -17.21 11.70
CA CYS A 9 0.29 -16.38 12.83
C CYS A 9 1.76 -16.65 13.18
N ILE A 10 2.62 -15.65 13.02
CA ILE A 10 4.01 -15.69 13.47
C ILE A 10 4.04 -15.10 14.88
N ARG A 11 4.79 -15.72 15.79
CA ARG A 11 4.95 -15.24 17.18
C ARG A 11 6.42 -15.05 17.50
N ASP A 12 6.74 -13.89 18.02
CA ASP A 12 8.07 -13.50 18.45
C ASP A 12 8.09 -13.20 19.95
N SER A 13 9.25 -13.26 20.55
CA SER A 13 9.45 -13.01 21.98
C SER A 13 9.82 -11.56 22.29
N ASN A 14 10.29 -10.82 21.27
CA ASN A 14 10.69 -9.40 21.39
C ASN A 14 10.64 -8.68 20.03
N GLY A 15 10.71 -7.34 20.06
CA GLY A 15 10.62 -6.50 18.86
C GLY A 15 11.76 -6.73 17.86
N ALA A 16 12.96 -7.07 18.30
CA ALA A 16 14.10 -7.31 17.41
C ALA A 16 13.94 -8.60 16.59
N GLU A 17 13.33 -9.62 17.16
CA GLU A 17 12.98 -10.85 16.43
C GLU A 17 11.82 -10.58 15.43
N ALA A 18 10.81 -9.83 15.87
CA ALA A 18 9.71 -9.42 15.00
C ALA A 18 10.22 -8.69 13.74
N LEU A 19 11.15 -7.75 13.86
CA LEU A 19 11.76 -7.07 12.70
C LEU A 19 12.47 -8.04 11.73
N LYS A 20 13.19 -9.04 12.24
CA LYS A 20 13.83 -10.06 11.39
C LYS A 20 12.80 -10.88 10.62
N MET A 21 11.64 -11.16 11.24
CA MET A 21 10.57 -11.90 10.60
C MET A 21 9.87 -11.09 9.50
N LEU A 22 9.82 -9.75 9.61
CA LEU A 22 9.28 -8.91 8.54
C LEU A 22 10.11 -8.99 7.26
N ASP A 23 11.41 -9.23 7.35
CA ASP A 23 12.32 -9.28 6.20
C ASP A 23 12.03 -10.46 5.26
N GLY A 24 11.51 -11.56 5.78
CA GLY A 24 11.24 -12.79 5.01
C GLY A 24 9.77 -13.03 4.68
N ASN A 25 8.84 -12.31 5.32
CA ASN A 25 7.42 -12.63 5.28
C ASN A 25 6.56 -11.47 4.80
N TYR A 26 5.42 -11.79 4.18
CA TYR A 26 4.38 -10.82 3.89
C TYR A 26 3.45 -10.71 5.10
N VAL A 27 3.51 -9.56 5.79
CA VAL A 27 2.76 -9.30 7.02
C VAL A 27 1.71 -8.22 6.78
N ASN A 28 0.47 -8.51 7.13
CA ASN A 28 -0.67 -7.60 6.95
C ASN A 28 -0.97 -6.74 8.19
N LEU A 29 -0.53 -7.19 9.37
CA LEU A 29 -0.78 -6.54 10.65
C LEU A 29 0.26 -7.00 11.66
N VAL A 30 0.75 -6.08 12.47
CA VAL A 30 1.57 -6.35 13.65
C VAL A 30 0.73 -6.08 14.91
N VAL A 31 0.71 -7.03 15.83
CA VAL A 31 0.12 -6.86 17.17
C VAL A 31 1.24 -7.08 18.19
N SER A 32 1.61 -6.02 18.89
CA SER A 32 2.75 -6.04 19.81
C SER A 32 2.34 -5.64 21.23
N ASP A 33 2.90 -6.33 22.21
CA ASP A 33 2.91 -5.80 23.59
C ASP A 33 3.83 -4.57 23.65
N VAL A 34 3.47 -3.58 24.45
CA VAL A 34 4.36 -2.44 24.72
C VAL A 34 5.55 -2.88 25.54
N VAL A 35 5.34 -3.70 26.58
CA VAL A 35 6.42 -4.14 27.49
C VAL A 35 7.00 -5.46 27.00
N MET A 36 8.15 -5.40 26.34
CA MET A 36 8.90 -6.56 25.88
C MET A 36 10.39 -6.40 26.20
N PRO A 37 11.14 -7.50 26.35
CA PRO A 37 12.60 -7.44 26.52
C PRO A 37 13.29 -7.04 25.23
N VAL A 38 14.55 -6.56 25.32
CA VAL A 38 15.45 -6.20 24.22
C VAL A 38 15.00 -4.99 23.43
N MET A 39 13.83 -5.05 22.82
CA MET A 39 13.17 -3.97 22.05
C MET A 39 11.70 -3.95 22.44
N ASP A 40 11.24 -2.83 22.97
CA ASP A 40 9.84 -2.67 23.37
C ASP A 40 8.91 -2.39 22.19
N GLY A 41 7.59 -2.39 22.44
CA GLY A 41 6.60 -2.19 21.39
C GLY A 41 6.58 -0.78 20.79
N PHE A 42 7.00 0.24 21.55
CA PHE A 42 7.10 1.61 21.03
C PHE A 42 8.26 1.75 20.07
N GLU A 43 9.42 1.20 20.42
CA GLU A 43 10.61 1.19 19.57
C GLU A 43 10.36 0.37 18.31
N LEU A 44 9.71 -0.79 18.44
CA LEU A 44 9.27 -1.61 17.30
C LEU A 44 8.33 -0.83 16.37
N CYS A 45 7.30 -0.19 16.92
CA CYS A 45 6.33 0.61 16.15
C CYS A 45 7.04 1.74 15.40
N LYS A 46 7.87 2.52 16.09
CA LYS A 46 8.67 3.61 15.50
C LYS A 46 9.53 3.11 14.35
N THR A 47 10.23 1.98 14.55
CA THR A 47 11.09 1.39 13.53
C THR A 47 10.28 0.97 12.30
N ILE A 48 9.16 0.26 12.50
CA ILE A 48 8.27 -0.14 11.40
C ILE A 48 7.76 1.08 10.63
N LYS A 49 7.27 2.10 11.33
CA LYS A 49 6.64 3.27 10.72
C LYS A 49 7.62 4.21 9.99
N SER A 50 8.88 4.20 10.39
CA SER A 50 9.95 4.97 9.74
C SER A 50 10.67 4.22 8.62
N ASP A 51 10.58 2.89 8.56
CA ASP A 51 11.25 2.09 7.54
C ASP A 51 10.44 2.07 6.24
N LEU A 52 11.09 2.40 5.13
CA LEU A 52 10.48 2.45 3.80
C LEU A 52 9.81 1.12 3.41
N ASN A 53 10.35 -0.02 3.83
CA ASN A 53 9.84 -1.34 3.43
C ASN A 53 8.61 -1.75 4.24
N TYR A 54 8.45 -1.25 5.48
CA TYR A 54 7.46 -1.76 6.44
C TYR A 54 6.43 -0.72 6.88
N SER A 55 6.65 0.59 6.62
CA SER A 55 5.79 1.69 7.09
C SER A 55 4.30 1.52 6.78
N HIS A 56 3.98 0.79 5.71
CA HIS A 56 2.61 0.47 5.33
C HIS A 56 1.93 -0.56 6.23
N ILE A 57 2.64 -1.29 7.09
CA ILE A 57 2.06 -2.34 7.93
C ILE A 57 1.36 -1.68 9.13
N PRO A 58 0.05 -1.96 9.37
CA PRO A 58 -0.63 -1.48 10.57
C PRO A 58 -0.04 -2.12 11.81
N VAL A 59 0.02 -1.32 12.89
CA VAL A 59 0.54 -1.75 14.20
C VAL A 59 -0.51 -1.50 15.27
N ILE A 60 -0.90 -2.56 16.00
CA ILE A 60 -1.70 -2.49 17.22
C ILE A 60 -0.77 -2.67 18.41
N LEU A 61 -0.78 -1.71 19.34
CA LEU A 61 -0.03 -1.80 20.59
C LEU A 61 -0.95 -2.25 21.74
N LEU A 62 -0.52 -3.30 22.45
CA LEU A 62 -1.18 -3.83 23.64
C LEU A 62 -0.47 -3.34 24.91
N THR A 63 -1.19 -2.78 25.87
CA THR A 63 -0.57 -2.19 27.05
C THR A 63 -1.31 -2.49 28.34
N ALA A 64 -0.57 -2.64 29.42
CA ALA A 64 -1.09 -2.63 30.78
C ALA A 64 -1.13 -1.22 31.40
N LYS A 65 -0.59 -0.20 30.71
CA LYS A 65 -0.51 1.17 31.23
C LYS A 65 -1.79 1.95 30.90
N THR A 66 -2.46 2.42 31.93
CA THR A 66 -3.66 3.28 31.86
C THR A 66 -3.33 4.75 31.67
N ASN A 67 -2.04 5.13 31.62
CA ASN A 67 -1.62 6.51 31.54
C ASN A 67 -1.90 7.09 30.13
N ILE A 68 -2.65 8.19 30.11
CA ILE A 68 -2.98 8.95 28.90
C ILE A 68 -1.72 9.34 28.11
N GLN A 69 -0.63 9.68 28.83
CA GLN A 69 0.64 10.06 28.20
C GLN A 69 1.23 8.94 27.33
N SER A 70 1.18 7.70 27.80
CA SER A 70 1.65 6.54 27.01
C SER A 70 0.78 6.26 25.79
N LYS A 71 -0.53 6.59 25.85
CA LYS A 71 -1.42 6.49 24.68
C LYS A 71 -1.10 7.57 23.64
N ILE A 72 -0.84 8.79 24.09
CA ILE A 72 -0.43 9.91 23.20
C ILE A 72 0.91 9.55 22.53
N GLU A 73 1.89 9.12 23.31
CA GLU A 73 3.20 8.69 22.78
C GLU A 73 3.08 7.58 21.72
N GLY A 74 2.27 6.55 21.98
CA GLY A 74 2.02 5.48 21.02
C GLY A 74 1.36 5.96 19.71
N MET A 75 0.44 6.92 19.82
CA MET A 75 -0.19 7.53 18.63
C MET A 75 0.77 8.45 17.86
N GLU A 76 1.60 9.23 18.56
CA GLU A 76 2.62 10.08 17.95
C GLU A 76 3.68 9.25 17.22
N LEU A 77 3.96 8.03 17.68
CA LEU A 77 4.84 7.07 17.01
C LEU A 77 4.20 6.39 15.79
N GLY A 78 2.92 6.68 15.52
CA GLY A 78 2.19 6.21 14.34
C GLY A 78 1.50 4.86 14.51
N ALA A 79 1.26 4.38 15.74
CA ALA A 79 0.44 3.20 15.96
C ALA A 79 -0.99 3.40 15.44
N ASP A 80 -1.53 2.41 14.73
CA ASP A 80 -2.87 2.48 14.12
C ASP A 80 -3.97 2.18 15.15
N ALA A 81 -3.66 1.46 16.23
CA ALA A 81 -4.54 1.26 17.37
C ALA A 81 -3.74 1.00 18.66
N TYR A 82 -4.36 1.33 19.79
CA TYR A 82 -3.82 1.15 21.12
C TYR A 82 -4.88 0.46 21.99
N ILE A 83 -4.58 -0.73 22.48
CA ILE A 83 -5.53 -1.56 23.23
C ILE A 83 -5.03 -1.80 24.64
N GLU A 84 -5.86 -1.45 25.61
CA GLU A 84 -5.56 -1.57 27.04
C GLU A 84 -5.89 -2.98 27.56
N LYS A 85 -5.00 -3.55 28.32
CA LYS A 85 -5.19 -4.82 29.04
C LYS A 85 -5.90 -4.58 30.38
N PRO A 86 -6.91 -5.41 30.77
CA PRO A 86 -7.39 -6.59 30.08
C PRO A 86 -8.36 -6.26 28.92
N PHE A 87 -8.27 -6.99 27.82
CA PHE A 87 -9.17 -6.87 26.66
C PHE A 87 -9.80 -8.23 26.31
N SER A 88 -10.95 -8.21 25.64
CA SER A 88 -11.51 -9.42 25.08
C SER A 88 -10.88 -9.76 23.73
N VAL A 89 -10.83 -11.05 23.38
CA VAL A 89 -10.32 -11.50 22.09
C VAL A 89 -11.15 -10.93 20.94
N GLU A 90 -12.47 -10.86 21.14
CA GLU A 90 -13.43 -10.31 20.18
C GLU A 90 -13.15 -8.84 19.89
N TYR A 91 -12.76 -8.04 20.90
CA TYR A 91 -12.40 -6.64 20.71
C TYR A 91 -11.13 -6.49 19.90
N LEU A 92 -10.08 -7.28 20.20
CA LEU A 92 -8.85 -7.28 19.40
C LEU A 92 -9.12 -7.69 17.95
N GLN A 93 -9.93 -8.73 17.74
CA GLN A 93 -10.31 -9.19 16.40
C GLN A 93 -11.09 -8.13 15.63
N ALA A 94 -12.03 -7.43 16.29
CA ALA A 94 -12.79 -6.34 15.67
C ALA A 94 -11.86 -5.18 15.25
N CYS A 95 -10.92 -4.77 16.11
CA CYS A 95 -9.94 -3.73 15.78
C CYS A 95 -9.05 -4.14 14.60
N ALA A 96 -8.50 -5.36 14.60
CA ALA A 96 -7.68 -5.88 13.54
C ALA A 96 -8.45 -5.94 12.21
N SER A 97 -9.67 -6.49 12.23
CA SER A 97 -10.53 -6.59 11.05
C SER A 97 -10.88 -5.21 10.47
N ASN A 98 -11.20 -4.24 11.32
CA ASN A 98 -11.49 -2.88 10.89
C ASN A 98 -10.29 -2.22 10.19
N LEU A 99 -9.09 -2.36 10.73
CA LEU A 99 -7.87 -1.82 10.12
C LEU A 99 -7.62 -2.42 8.74
N ILE A 100 -7.75 -3.74 8.61
CA ILE A 100 -7.55 -4.45 7.33
C ILE A 100 -8.64 -4.05 6.32
N GLN A 101 -9.92 -4.07 6.71
CA GLN A 101 -11.04 -3.75 5.82
C GLN A 101 -11.03 -2.29 5.36
N ASN A 102 -10.67 -1.34 6.22
CA ASN A 102 -10.55 0.06 5.84
C ASN A 102 -9.47 0.25 4.76
N ARG A 103 -8.34 -0.45 4.87
CA ARG A 103 -7.30 -0.44 3.84
C ARG A 103 -7.79 -1.04 2.52
N GLU A 104 -8.46 -2.18 2.57
CA GLU A 104 -9.02 -2.79 1.37
C GLU A 104 -10.03 -1.88 0.67
N LYS A 105 -10.88 -1.19 1.44
CA LYS A 105 -11.84 -0.23 0.90
C LYS A 105 -11.14 0.92 0.17
N LEU A 106 -10.10 1.50 0.79
CA LEU A 106 -9.29 2.56 0.15
C LEU A 106 -8.64 2.07 -1.14
N ARG A 107 -8.02 0.89 -1.13
CA ARG A 107 -7.38 0.27 -2.30
C ARG A 107 -8.36 0.04 -3.44
N ARG A 108 -9.57 -0.46 -3.14
CA ARG A 108 -10.63 -0.63 -4.15
C ARG A 108 -11.06 0.71 -4.75
N THR A 109 -11.28 1.73 -3.93
CA THR A 109 -11.64 3.07 -4.39
C THR A 109 -10.55 3.65 -5.30
N PHE A 110 -9.28 3.52 -4.92
CA PHE A 110 -8.14 3.93 -5.73
C PHE A 110 -8.08 3.20 -7.08
N ALA A 111 -8.25 1.88 -7.07
CA ALA A 111 -8.20 1.08 -8.29
C ALA A 111 -9.35 1.41 -9.25
N GLN A 112 -10.57 1.57 -8.74
CA GLN A 112 -11.77 1.76 -9.56
C GLN A 112 -11.95 3.18 -10.09
N SER A 113 -11.40 4.18 -9.42
CA SER A 113 -11.57 5.58 -9.84
C SER A 113 -10.38 6.07 -10.68
N PRO A 114 -10.62 6.58 -11.90
CA PRO A 114 -9.56 7.09 -12.76
C PRO A 114 -8.91 8.37 -12.20
N PHE A 115 -9.60 9.11 -11.33
CA PHE A 115 -9.16 10.43 -10.84
C PHE A 115 -8.67 10.43 -9.39
N VAL A 116 -8.72 9.28 -8.70
CA VAL A 116 -8.14 9.17 -7.35
C VAL A 116 -6.64 8.95 -7.47
N ALA A 117 -5.86 9.85 -6.89
CA ALA A 117 -4.41 9.79 -6.93
C ALA A 117 -3.85 8.77 -5.93
N ALA A 118 -2.69 8.17 -6.24
CA ALA A 118 -2.06 7.14 -5.40
C ALA A 118 -1.61 7.67 -4.03
N ASN A 119 -1.33 8.98 -3.90
CA ASN A 119 -0.94 9.60 -2.63
C ASN A 119 -2.03 9.49 -1.54
N THR A 120 -3.31 9.30 -1.92
CA THR A 120 -4.40 9.04 -0.97
C THR A 120 -4.26 7.71 -0.23
N MET A 121 -3.35 6.84 -0.70
CA MET A 121 -3.06 5.54 -0.11
C MET A 121 -1.97 5.58 0.95
N ALA A 122 -1.24 6.69 1.05
CA ALA A 122 -0.19 6.87 2.04
C ALA A 122 -0.78 7.03 3.44
N LEU A 123 -0.28 6.25 4.39
CA LEU A 123 -0.66 6.34 5.81
C LEU A 123 0.48 6.90 6.67
N THR A 124 1.69 6.89 6.14
CA THR A 124 2.88 7.41 6.81
C THR A 124 3.62 8.36 5.88
N LYS A 125 4.48 9.20 6.44
CA LYS A 125 5.37 10.06 5.65
C LYS A 125 6.26 9.26 4.71
N ALA A 126 6.75 8.11 5.16
CA ALA A 126 7.57 7.20 4.34
C ALA A 126 6.78 6.62 3.14
N ASP A 127 5.48 6.31 3.33
CA ASP A 127 4.62 5.87 2.23
C ASP A 127 4.36 7.02 1.24
N GLU A 128 4.13 8.23 1.74
CA GLU A 128 3.91 9.42 0.91
C GLU A 128 5.12 9.71 0.02
N ASP A 129 6.32 9.73 0.60
CA ASP A 129 7.57 9.96 -0.10
C ASP A 129 7.86 8.85 -1.13
N PHE A 130 7.55 7.60 -0.79
CA PHE A 130 7.66 6.46 -1.70
C PHE A 130 6.72 6.61 -2.90
N ILE A 131 5.43 6.85 -2.66
CA ILE A 131 4.43 6.99 -3.73
C ILE A 131 4.75 8.19 -4.63
N LYS A 132 5.19 9.31 -4.05
CA LYS A 132 5.58 10.48 -4.80
C LYS A 132 6.73 10.16 -5.78
N ARG A 133 7.82 9.59 -5.28
CA ARG A 133 8.97 9.18 -6.11
C ARG A 133 8.57 8.14 -7.17
N LEU A 134 7.76 7.16 -6.80
CA LEU A 134 7.25 6.14 -7.71
C LEU A 134 6.46 6.77 -8.86
N ASN A 135 5.57 7.70 -8.55
CA ASN A 135 4.77 8.40 -9.56
C ASN A 135 5.64 9.26 -10.48
N GLU A 136 6.63 9.96 -9.96
CA GLU A 136 7.58 10.76 -10.76
C GLU A 136 8.30 9.86 -11.78
N VAL A 137 8.80 8.70 -11.36
CA VAL A 137 9.49 7.74 -12.21
C VAL A 137 8.54 7.17 -13.28
N ILE A 138 7.32 6.79 -12.91
CA ILE A 138 6.33 6.24 -13.85
C ILE A 138 5.89 7.31 -14.85
N LEU A 139 5.56 8.52 -14.41
CA LEU A 139 5.07 9.58 -15.30
C LEU A 139 6.14 10.01 -16.32
N ALA A 140 7.41 10.02 -15.93
CA ALA A 140 8.51 10.32 -16.84
C ALA A 140 8.70 9.26 -17.94
N ASN A 141 8.21 8.02 -17.74
CA ASN A 141 8.43 6.88 -18.62
C ASN A 141 7.14 6.23 -19.13
N LEU A 142 5.97 6.87 -18.97
CA LEU A 142 4.67 6.29 -19.32
C LEU A 142 4.57 5.87 -20.79
N ASN A 143 5.14 6.67 -21.69
CA ASN A 143 5.12 6.46 -23.13
C ASN A 143 6.13 5.41 -23.61
N ASN A 144 7.03 4.94 -22.75
CA ASN A 144 8.00 3.90 -23.10
C ASN A 144 7.38 2.51 -22.89
N PRO A 145 7.06 1.74 -23.97
CA PRO A 145 6.48 0.42 -23.84
C PRO A 145 7.42 -0.62 -23.24
N GLU A 146 8.73 -0.41 -23.35
CA GLU A 146 9.78 -1.30 -22.83
C GLU A 146 10.14 -1.01 -21.36
N PHE A 147 9.54 0.05 -20.76
CA PHE A 147 9.79 0.41 -19.36
C PHE A 147 9.31 -0.67 -18.42
N SER A 148 10.24 -1.24 -17.69
CA SER A 148 10.05 -2.44 -16.88
C SER A 148 9.98 -2.17 -15.38
N MET A 149 9.64 -3.21 -14.64
CA MET A 149 9.63 -3.18 -13.17
C MET A 149 11.04 -3.06 -12.58
N ASP A 150 12.02 -3.62 -13.25
CA ASP A 150 13.40 -3.56 -12.81
C ASP A 150 13.94 -2.14 -12.93
N ASP A 151 13.61 -1.43 -14.03
CA ASP A 151 13.96 -0.01 -14.20
C ASP A 151 13.35 0.88 -13.10
N ILE A 152 12.13 0.58 -12.65
CA ILE A 152 11.48 1.30 -11.55
C ILE A 152 12.19 1.01 -10.23
N ALA A 153 12.44 -0.25 -9.92
CA ALA A 153 13.10 -0.65 -8.68
C ALA A 153 14.49 -0.02 -8.56
N ASP A 154 15.28 -0.04 -9.64
CA ASP A 154 16.60 0.57 -9.72
C ASP A 154 16.53 2.09 -9.54
N SER A 155 15.57 2.77 -10.18
CA SER A 155 15.35 4.22 -10.03
C SER A 155 14.99 4.63 -8.61
N LEU A 156 14.38 3.72 -7.84
CA LEU A 156 14.02 3.92 -6.43
C LEU A 156 15.11 3.45 -5.46
N ASN A 157 16.22 2.89 -5.97
CA ASN A 157 17.27 2.26 -5.17
C ASN A 157 16.74 1.14 -4.26
N MET A 158 15.82 0.33 -4.77
CA MET A 158 15.21 -0.79 -4.04
C MET A 158 15.56 -2.12 -4.71
N SER A 159 15.75 -3.17 -3.91
CA SER A 159 15.76 -4.51 -4.47
C SER A 159 14.38 -4.85 -5.05
N ARG A 160 14.34 -5.66 -6.12
CA ARG A 160 13.10 -6.11 -6.76
C ARG A 160 12.11 -6.71 -5.75
N SER A 161 12.59 -7.51 -4.80
CA SER A 161 11.75 -8.14 -3.78
C SER A 161 11.13 -7.11 -2.82
N ASN A 162 11.91 -6.14 -2.36
CA ASN A 162 11.43 -5.08 -1.47
C ASN A 162 10.45 -4.16 -2.19
N PHE A 163 10.75 -3.79 -3.44
CA PHE A 163 9.86 -3.00 -4.27
C PHE A 163 8.51 -3.70 -4.49
N TYR A 164 8.54 -5.02 -4.85
CA TYR A 164 7.32 -5.80 -5.02
C TYR A 164 6.49 -5.86 -3.74
N ARG A 165 7.12 -6.18 -2.58
CA ARG A 165 6.46 -6.21 -1.28
C ARG A 165 5.86 -4.87 -0.91
N LYS A 166 6.59 -3.78 -1.13
CA LYS A 166 6.11 -2.42 -0.82
C LYS A 166 4.89 -2.04 -1.64
N ILE A 167 4.94 -2.19 -2.97
CA ILE A 167 3.78 -1.91 -3.83
C ILE A 167 2.59 -2.77 -3.43
N LYS A 168 2.80 -4.09 -3.28
CA LYS A 168 1.74 -5.00 -2.87
C LYS A 168 1.16 -4.60 -1.51
N GLY A 169 2.01 -4.24 -0.56
CA GLY A 169 1.63 -3.81 0.77
C GLY A 169 0.85 -2.50 0.81
N VAL A 170 1.22 -1.51 -0.01
CA VAL A 170 0.53 -0.21 -0.04
C VAL A 170 -0.74 -0.26 -0.89
N LEU A 171 -0.65 -0.81 -2.11
CA LEU A 171 -1.69 -0.70 -3.15
C LEU A 171 -2.48 -1.98 -3.39
N ASP A 172 -2.02 -3.11 -2.88
CA ASP A 172 -2.52 -4.47 -3.17
C ASP A 172 -2.48 -4.85 -4.66
N LEU A 173 -1.62 -4.20 -5.41
CA LEU A 173 -1.37 -4.46 -6.82
C LEU A 173 0.04 -5.02 -7.00
N SER A 174 0.23 -5.82 -8.04
CA SER A 174 1.59 -6.08 -8.52
C SER A 174 2.15 -4.83 -9.21
N PRO A 175 3.47 -4.64 -9.28
CA PRO A 175 4.07 -3.52 -9.98
C PRO A 175 3.59 -3.35 -11.44
N ASN A 176 3.45 -4.46 -12.17
CA ASN A 176 2.93 -4.46 -13.55
C ASN A 176 1.46 -4.00 -13.63
N GLU A 177 0.63 -4.41 -12.67
CA GLU A 177 -0.75 -3.95 -12.56
C GLU A 177 -0.82 -2.47 -12.24
N TYR A 178 0.06 -1.99 -11.36
CA TYR A 178 0.13 -0.58 -11.01
C TYR A 178 0.57 0.30 -12.19
N LEU A 179 1.64 -0.07 -12.91
CA LEU A 179 2.06 0.65 -14.11
C LEU A 179 0.93 0.70 -15.16
N ARG A 180 0.27 -0.44 -15.39
CA ARG A 180 -0.88 -0.50 -16.30
C ARG A 180 -2.02 0.40 -15.84
N LEU A 181 -2.33 0.42 -14.54
CA LEU A 181 -3.36 1.28 -13.96
C LEU A 181 -3.05 2.76 -14.17
N GLU A 182 -1.81 3.19 -13.92
CA GLU A 182 -1.39 4.59 -14.11
C GLU A 182 -1.46 4.99 -15.60
N ARG A 183 -1.08 4.10 -16.52
CA ARG A 183 -1.28 4.31 -17.96
C ARG A 183 -2.74 4.50 -18.33
N LEU A 184 -3.64 3.68 -17.77
CA LEU A 184 -5.08 3.79 -18.01
C LEU A 184 -5.67 5.04 -17.39
N LYS A 185 -5.23 5.46 -16.20
CA LYS A 185 -5.66 6.73 -15.57
C LYS A 185 -5.22 7.93 -16.39
N LYS A 186 -3.98 7.94 -16.88
CA LYS A 186 -3.51 9.00 -17.78
C LYS A 186 -4.30 9.04 -19.08
N ALA A 187 -4.64 7.88 -19.64
CA ALA A 187 -5.50 7.81 -20.83
C ALA A 187 -6.90 8.37 -20.53
N ALA A 188 -7.50 8.03 -19.39
CA ALA A 188 -8.79 8.57 -18.98
C ALA A 188 -8.79 10.11 -18.84
N GLN A 189 -7.68 10.66 -18.31
CA GLN A 189 -7.47 12.10 -18.24
C GLN A 189 -7.41 12.73 -19.63
N LEU A 190 -6.56 12.20 -20.55
CA LEU A 190 -6.39 12.71 -21.91
C LEU A 190 -7.70 12.63 -22.71
N LEU A 191 -8.45 11.53 -22.55
CA LEU A 191 -9.78 11.38 -23.18
C LEU A 191 -10.73 12.47 -22.70
N LYS A 192 -10.79 12.72 -21.38
CA LYS A 192 -11.65 13.75 -20.81
C LYS A 192 -11.27 15.18 -21.25
N GLU A 193 -9.97 15.42 -21.44
CA GLU A 193 -9.43 16.69 -21.91
C GLU A 193 -9.57 16.86 -23.43
N GLY A 194 -9.96 15.80 -24.16
CA GLY A 194 -10.09 15.84 -25.63
C GLY A 194 -8.76 15.92 -26.36
N GLU A 195 -7.68 15.45 -25.77
CA GLU A 195 -6.29 15.59 -26.19
C GLU A 195 -5.89 14.66 -27.38
N GLY A 196 -6.87 14.07 -28.09
CA GLY A 196 -6.60 13.26 -29.28
C GLY A 196 -7.58 12.09 -29.46
N ARG A 197 -7.33 11.31 -30.54
CA ARG A 197 -8.13 10.12 -30.82
C ARG A 197 -7.74 8.97 -29.89
N VAL A 198 -8.69 8.07 -29.63
CA VAL A 198 -8.47 6.88 -28.78
C VAL A 198 -7.20 6.09 -29.16
N THR A 199 -6.92 5.95 -30.47
CA THR A 199 -5.72 5.26 -30.95
C THR A 199 -4.43 6.03 -30.67
N GLU A 200 -4.45 7.33 -30.78
CA GLU A 200 -3.29 8.20 -30.48
C GLU A 200 -2.99 8.14 -28.98
N ILE A 201 -4.01 8.32 -28.16
CA ILE A 201 -3.91 8.24 -26.68
C ILE A 201 -3.37 6.86 -26.24
N CYS A 202 -3.82 5.78 -26.88
CA CYS A 202 -3.30 4.43 -26.63
C CYS A 202 -1.76 4.39 -26.72
N TYR A 203 -1.20 4.93 -27.80
CA TYR A 203 0.27 4.94 -27.98
C TYR A 203 0.95 5.96 -27.07
N MET A 204 0.35 7.13 -26.84
CA MET A 204 0.89 8.16 -25.94
C MET A 204 1.09 7.64 -24.52
N VAL A 205 0.24 6.72 -24.05
CA VAL A 205 0.34 6.15 -22.71
C VAL A 205 1.07 4.80 -22.69
N GLY A 206 1.80 4.45 -23.74
CA GLY A 206 2.70 3.29 -23.78
C GLY A 206 2.03 1.93 -24.01
N PHE A 207 0.83 1.88 -24.61
CA PHE A 207 0.26 0.63 -25.12
C PHE A 207 0.62 0.43 -26.59
N ASN A 208 0.98 -0.82 -26.94
CA ASN A 208 1.36 -1.20 -28.31
C ASN A 208 0.16 -1.71 -29.14
N SER A 209 -0.99 -1.95 -28.53
CA SER A 209 -2.17 -2.51 -29.17
C SER A 209 -3.45 -1.81 -28.75
N PRO A 210 -4.14 -1.10 -29.67
CA PRO A 210 -5.43 -0.47 -29.37
C PRO A 210 -6.50 -1.45 -28.90
N SER A 211 -6.52 -2.67 -29.43
CA SER A 211 -7.47 -3.71 -29.02
C SER A 211 -7.22 -4.18 -27.60
N TYR A 212 -5.95 -4.35 -27.21
CA TYR A 212 -5.59 -4.70 -25.84
C TYR A 212 -5.85 -3.54 -24.87
N PHE A 213 -5.51 -2.32 -25.28
CA PHE A 213 -5.83 -1.09 -24.53
C PHE A 213 -7.32 -0.98 -24.23
N ALA A 214 -8.17 -1.11 -25.25
CA ALA A 214 -9.63 -1.00 -25.08
C ALA A 214 -10.18 -2.05 -24.10
N LYS A 215 -9.70 -3.30 -24.18
CA LYS A 215 -10.07 -4.37 -23.24
C LYS A 215 -9.64 -4.05 -21.81
N CYS A 216 -8.39 -3.57 -21.62
CA CYS A 216 -7.89 -3.20 -20.30
C CYS A 216 -8.67 -2.02 -19.72
N PHE A 217 -8.95 -1.00 -20.53
CA PHE A 217 -9.69 0.19 -20.13
C PHE A 217 -11.13 -0.17 -19.72
N GLN A 218 -11.83 -0.96 -20.54
CA GLN A 218 -13.19 -1.42 -20.21
C GLN A 218 -13.22 -2.28 -18.97
N LYS A 219 -12.25 -3.20 -18.79
CA LYS A 219 -12.14 -4.02 -17.57
C LYS A 219 -11.95 -3.16 -16.32
N GLN A 220 -11.17 -2.07 -16.46
CA GLN A 220 -10.80 -1.20 -15.35
C GLN A 220 -11.91 -0.22 -14.96
N PHE A 221 -12.52 0.43 -15.93
CA PHE A 221 -13.46 1.53 -15.71
C PHE A 221 -14.91 1.21 -16.10
N GLY A 222 -15.19 0.02 -16.60
CA GLY A 222 -16.52 -0.47 -16.93
C GLY A 222 -17.07 0.00 -18.30
N VAL A 223 -16.40 0.95 -18.96
CA VAL A 223 -16.81 1.54 -20.25
C VAL A 223 -15.68 1.47 -21.27
N LEU A 224 -16.02 1.48 -22.56
CA LEU A 224 -14.99 1.56 -23.60
C LEU A 224 -14.36 2.96 -23.65
N PRO A 225 -13.09 3.10 -24.09
CA PRO A 225 -12.42 4.40 -24.17
C PRO A 225 -13.19 5.43 -25.02
N LYS A 226 -13.86 4.99 -26.08
CA LYS A 226 -14.67 5.86 -26.97
C LYS A 226 -15.93 6.41 -26.30
N ASP A 227 -16.49 5.67 -25.31
CA ASP A 227 -17.72 6.00 -24.59
C ASP A 227 -17.42 6.70 -23.24
N PHE A 228 -16.14 6.97 -22.96
CA PHE A 228 -15.70 7.57 -21.67
C PHE A 228 -15.84 9.10 -21.63
N VAL A 229 -16.02 9.73 -22.79
CA VAL A 229 -16.01 11.20 -22.98
C VAL A 229 -17.43 11.81 -22.87
N ASP A 230 -18.46 10.96 -22.84
CA ASP A 230 -19.86 11.36 -22.73
C ASP A 230 -20.31 11.48 -21.21
#